data_e35cf3c7cacfbeb43ea276e9165fe20b
#
_entry.id   e35cf3c7cacfbeb43ea276e9165fe20b
#
_cell.length_a   1.000
_cell.length_b   1.000
_cell.length_c   1.000
_cell.angle_alpha   90.00
_cell.angle_beta   90.00
_cell.angle_gamma   90.00
#
_symmetry.space_group_name_H-M   'P 1'
#
loop_
_entity.id
_entity.type
_entity.pdbx_description
1 polymer ?
#
loop_
_entity_poly.entity_id
_entity_poly.type
_entity_poly.pdbx_seq_one_letter_code
_entity_poly.pdbx_strand_id
1 'polypeptide(L)'
;QGLCPWLGLVLALVLTGGAALVIGAITLRLGGHFLPLSTIAWGLSIALVFGNMTSLGSHTGLSNIPPVSLGGLSLREPLAMYYLVWVVVGLAYLFCRNVLQSRTGRAMRGLRGGNILLASVGADPLRLKMTLFVLAAMLAGLAGWLYAHNNRFVSPAPFDVRASIEYLLMAVAGGVGHLLGAILGAAMVLLMKNTVQDLLPLLTTRGGQFEAVVFALLFIALLHHARGGLMGLVMKRWPTRSAPPRPVNAPALARRPTPARGTRVLAVQGAVKRFGGLVAV
;
A
#
# COMPACT_ATOMS: atom_id res chain seq x y z
N GLN A 1 -28.97 -10.61 5.88
CA GLN A 1 -29.09 -11.30 7.17
C GLN A 1 -29.43 -12.76 6.88
N GLY A 2 -28.60 -13.72 7.32
CA GLY A 2 -28.78 -15.15 7.05
C GLY A 2 -27.80 -15.77 6.04
N LEU A 3 -26.93 -14.96 5.41
CA LEU A 3 -25.87 -15.48 4.54
C LEU A 3 -24.73 -16.06 5.38
N CYS A 4 -24.20 -17.19 4.92
CA CYS A 4 -23.00 -17.77 5.52
C CYS A 4 -21.85 -16.76 5.46
N PRO A 5 -21.06 -16.54 6.55
CA PRO A 5 -19.95 -15.59 6.58
C PRO A 5 -18.96 -15.77 5.44
N TRP A 6 -18.72 -17.00 5.00
CA TRP A 6 -17.82 -17.33 3.90
C TRP A 6 -18.35 -16.90 2.52
N LEU A 7 -19.67 -16.98 2.30
CA LEU A 7 -20.29 -16.37 1.11
C LEU A 7 -20.15 -14.86 1.12
N GLY A 8 -20.25 -14.24 2.32
CA GLY A 8 -19.97 -12.82 2.50
C GLY A 8 -18.53 -12.44 2.12
N LEU A 9 -17.55 -13.28 2.43
CA LEU A 9 -16.15 -13.07 2.00
C LEU A 9 -16.02 -13.08 0.47
N VAL A 10 -16.59 -14.11 -0.20
CA VAL A 10 -16.50 -14.20 -1.66
C VAL A 10 -17.17 -12.98 -2.31
N LEU A 11 -18.34 -12.59 -1.80
CA LEU A 11 -19.07 -11.42 -2.29
C LEU A 11 -18.26 -10.12 -2.09
N ALA A 12 -17.65 -9.96 -0.91
CA ALA A 12 -16.79 -8.82 -0.62
C ALA A 12 -15.60 -8.73 -1.58
N LEU A 13 -14.93 -9.85 -1.86
CA LEU A 13 -13.81 -9.91 -2.79
C LEU A 13 -14.24 -9.60 -4.23
N VAL A 14 -15.37 -10.13 -4.67
CA VAL A 14 -15.91 -9.87 -6.03
C VAL A 14 -16.32 -8.40 -6.17
N LEU A 15 -17.03 -7.85 -5.19
CA LEU A 15 -17.48 -6.45 -5.23
C LEU A 15 -16.28 -5.47 -5.16
N THR A 16 -15.33 -5.70 -4.26
CA THR A 16 -14.15 -4.83 -4.16
C THR A 16 -13.24 -4.97 -5.37
N GLY A 17 -13.06 -6.18 -5.91
CA GLY A 17 -12.31 -6.40 -7.14
C GLY A 17 -12.98 -5.75 -8.35
N GLY A 18 -14.30 -5.88 -8.47
CA GLY A 18 -15.10 -5.24 -9.53
C GLY A 18 -15.04 -3.71 -9.45
N ALA A 19 -15.25 -3.15 -8.26
CA ALA A 19 -15.13 -1.70 -8.04
C ALA A 19 -13.72 -1.20 -8.37
N ALA A 20 -12.68 -1.95 -7.96
CA ALA A 20 -11.30 -1.62 -8.27
C ALA A 20 -11.01 -1.65 -9.78
N LEU A 21 -11.59 -2.59 -10.53
CA LEU A 21 -11.46 -2.61 -11.99
C LEU A 21 -12.08 -1.35 -12.61
N VAL A 22 -13.29 -0.98 -12.21
CA VAL A 22 -13.99 0.21 -12.72
C VAL A 22 -13.22 1.49 -12.37
N ILE A 23 -12.91 1.69 -11.09
CA ILE A 23 -12.18 2.87 -10.61
C ILE A 23 -10.79 2.93 -11.25
N GLY A 24 -10.08 1.80 -11.28
CA GLY A 24 -8.76 1.69 -11.88
C GLY A 24 -8.76 1.98 -13.38
N ALA A 25 -9.76 1.52 -14.13
CA ALA A 25 -9.87 1.79 -15.58
C ALA A 25 -9.99 3.29 -15.88
N ILE A 26 -10.64 4.05 -15.00
CA ILE A 26 -10.80 5.49 -15.12
C ILE A 26 -9.54 6.22 -14.61
N THR A 27 -9.08 5.90 -13.41
CA THR A 27 -8.06 6.69 -12.71
C THR A 27 -6.63 6.39 -13.12
N LEU A 28 -6.29 5.12 -13.43
CA LEU A 28 -4.91 4.75 -13.74
C LEU A 28 -4.41 5.27 -15.10
N ARG A 29 -5.31 5.74 -15.93
CA ARG A 29 -4.98 6.45 -17.18
C ARG A 29 -4.52 7.88 -16.92
N LEU A 30 -4.91 8.45 -15.78
CA LEU A 30 -4.46 9.77 -15.38
C LEU A 30 -3.00 9.68 -14.94
N GLY A 31 -2.16 10.55 -15.44
CA GLY A 31 -0.73 10.59 -15.12
C GLY A 31 -0.41 11.63 -14.03
N GLY A 32 0.80 11.54 -13.47
CA GLY A 32 1.34 12.56 -12.57
C GLY A 32 0.52 12.76 -11.30
N HIS A 33 0.25 14.01 -10.96
CA HIS A 33 -0.45 14.41 -9.73
C HIS A 33 -1.96 14.14 -9.73
N PHE A 34 -2.56 13.88 -10.89
CA PHE A 34 -4.00 13.63 -11.01
C PHE A 34 -4.41 12.27 -10.43
N LEU A 35 -3.51 11.29 -10.42
CA LEU A 35 -3.80 9.96 -9.88
C LEU A 35 -4.11 9.99 -8.36
N PRO A 36 -3.29 10.59 -7.49
CA PRO A 36 -3.62 10.72 -6.06
C PRO A 36 -4.89 11.52 -5.82
N LEU A 37 -5.09 12.64 -6.53
CA LEU A 37 -6.30 13.47 -6.37
C LEU A 37 -7.57 12.71 -6.72
N SER A 38 -7.57 11.95 -7.81
CA SER A 38 -8.73 11.16 -8.21
C SER A 38 -9.03 10.01 -7.24
N THR A 39 -8.02 9.37 -6.67
CA THR A 39 -8.24 8.32 -5.65
C THR A 39 -8.82 8.87 -4.36
N ILE A 40 -8.39 10.06 -3.92
CA ILE A 40 -8.99 10.75 -2.78
C ILE A 40 -10.44 11.13 -3.07
N ALA A 41 -10.72 11.68 -4.27
CA ALA A 41 -12.07 12.04 -4.67
C ALA A 41 -13.02 10.82 -4.69
N TRP A 42 -12.56 9.68 -5.21
CA TRP A 42 -13.32 8.43 -5.15
C TRP A 42 -13.56 7.97 -3.72
N GLY A 43 -12.54 8.04 -2.85
CA GLY A 43 -12.67 7.67 -1.44
C GLY A 43 -13.72 8.51 -0.72
N LEU A 44 -13.69 9.84 -0.89
CA LEU A 44 -14.69 10.76 -0.35
C LEU A 44 -16.09 10.49 -0.90
N SER A 45 -16.22 10.29 -2.23
CA SER A 45 -17.50 10.02 -2.87
C SER A 45 -18.13 8.72 -2.35
N ILE A 46 -17.35 7.64 -2.23
CA ILE A 46 -17.82 6.36 -1.72
C ILE A 46 -18.23 6.48 -0.24
N ALA A 47 -17.43 7.18 0.58
CA ALA A 47 -17.75 7.41 1.98
C ALA A 47 -19.06 8.20 2.14
N LEU A 48 -19.28 9.23 1.32
CA LEU A 48 -20.52 10.00 1.30
C LEU A 48 -21.71 9.18 0.83
N VAL A 49 -21.55 8.35 -0.21
CA VAL A 49 -22.60 7.47 -0.69
C VAL A 49 -23.01 6.50 0.42
N PHE A 50 -22.08 5.80 1.04
CA PHE A 50 -22.39 4.85 2.12
C PHE A 50 -22.95 5.54 3.35
N GLY A 51 -22.46 6.74 3.71
CA GLY A 51 -22.98 7.53 4.81
C GLY A 51 -24.44 7.99 4.62
N ASN A 52 -24.90 8.14 3.37
CA ASN A 52 -26.26 8.56 3.05
C ASN A 52 -27.20 7.41 2.64
N MET A 53 -26.69 6.18 2.43
CA MET A 53 -27.51 5.02 2.09
C MET A 53 -28.21 4.46 3.32
N THR A 54 -29.50 4.69 3.47
CA THR A 54 -30.33 4.18 4.56
C THR A 54 -30.40 2.65 4.60
N SER A 55 -30.34 1.99 3.45
CA SER A 55 -30.31 0.52 3.32
C SER A 55 -29.07 -0.12 3.95
N LEU A 56 -27.95 0.61 4.05
CA LEU A 56 -26.69 0.19 4.67
C LEU A 56 -26.49 0.78 6.08
N GLY A 57 -27.55 1.30 6.71
CA GLY A 57 -27.50 1.85 8.04
C GLY A 57 -26.95 3.29 8.11
N SER A 58 -26.68 3.93 6.97
CA SER A 58 -26.21 5.33 6.91
C SER A 58 -25.00 5.57 7.84
N HIS A 59 -24.90 6.72 8.47
CA HIS A 59 -23.86 7.05 9.45
C HIS A 59 -23.90 6.21 10.73
N THR A 60 -25.08 5.64 11.07
CA THR A 60 -25.25 4.80 12.27
C THR A 60 -24.65 3.41 12.09
N GLY A 61 -24.44 2.98 10.85
CA GLY A 61 -23.82 1.71 10.52
C GLY A 61 -24.75 0.48 10.67
N LEU A 62 -24.19 -0.68 10.45
CA LEU A 62 -24.84 -1.98 10.57
C LEU A 62 -24.32 -2.70 11.81
N SER A 63 -25.24 -3.14 12.67
CA SER A 63 -24.98 -3.95 13.86
C SER A 63 -25.44 -5.39 13.65
N ASN A 64 -25.13 -6.27 14.62
CA ASN A 64 -25.53 -7.68 14.62
C ASN A 64 -24.94 -8.53 13.48
N ILE A 65 -23.70 -8.24 13.08
CA ILE A 65 -23.01 -9.08 12.12
C ILE A 65 -22.70 -10.44 12.76
N PRO A 66 -23.11 -11.57 12.12
CA PRO A 66 -22.91 -12.90 12.70
C PRO A 66 -21.41 -13.23 12.88
N PRO A 67 -21.03 -13.97 13.93
CA PRO A 67 -19.65 -14.41 14.08
C PRO A 67 -19.26 -15.39 12.96
N VAL A 68 -17.97 -15.42 12.63
CA VAL A 68 -17.43 -16.43 11.71
C VAL A 68 -17.55 -17.81 12.33
N SER A 69 -18.04 -18.79 11.57
CA SER A 69 -18.10 -20.18 11.99
C SER A 69 -17.22 -21.05 11.08
N LEU A 70 -16.41 -21.90 11.68
CA LEU A 70 -15.60 -22.92 11.01
C LEU A 70 -16.09 -24.31 11.43
N GLY A 71 -16.73 -25.03 10.49
CA GLY A 71 -17.13 -26.43 10.75
C GLY A 71 -18.02 -26.67 11.97
N GLY A 72 -18.88 -25.69 12.33
CA GLY A 72 -19.75 -25.78 13.52
C GLY A 72 -19.19 -25.14 14.80
N LEU A 73 -17.90 -24.79 14.82
CA LEU A 73 -17.29 -24.00 15.90
C LEU A 73 -17.49 -22.50 15.60
N SER A 74 -18.27 -21.81 16.42
CA SER A 74 -18.40 -20.36 16.32
C SER A 74 -17.19 -19.67 16.90
N LEU A 75 -16.45 -18.92 16.06
CA LEU A 75 -15.31 -18.10 16.48
C LEU A 75 -15.78 -16.82 17.20
N ARG A 76 -16.59 -17.04 18.23
CA ARG A 76 -17.19 -15.96 19.03
C ARG A 76 -16.21 -15.41 20.07
N GLU A 77 -15.25 -16.23 20.47
CA GLU A 77 -14.24 -15.84 21.44
C GLU A 77 -13.16 -14.95 20.80
N PRO A 78 -12.76 -13.86 21.50
CA PRO A 78 -11.73 -12.96 21.00
C PRO A 78 -10.41 -13.65 20.65
N LEU A 79 -10.04 -14.69 21.44
CA LEU A 79 -8.82 -15.47 21.22
C LEU A 79 -8.86 -16.27 19.92
N ALA A 80 -10.00 -16.89 19.61
CA ALA A 80 -10.18 -17.64 18.37
C ALA A 80 -10.11 -16.71 17.14
N MET A 81 -10.73 -15.53 17.24
CA MET A 81 -10.66 -14.51 16.18
C MET A 81 -9.24 -13.97 16.01
N TYR A 82 -8.49 -13.77 17.09
CA TYR A 82 -7.08 -13.38 17.05
C TYR A 82 -6.24 -14.37 16.25
N TYR A 83 -6.36 -15.67 16.48
CA TYR A 83 -5.63 -16.69 15.72
C TYR A 83 -6.07 -16.72 14.24
N LEU A 84 -7.36 -16.57 13.96
CA LEU A 84 -7.85 -16.49 12.59
C LEU A 84 -7.22 -15.32 11.83
N VAL A 85 -7.16 -14.13 12.46
CA VAL A 85 -6.55 -12.93 11.86
C VAL A 85 -5.08 -13.20 11.53
N TRP A 86 -4.31 -13.79 12.45
CA TRP A 86 -2.89 -14.10 12.21
C TRP A 86 -2.69 -15.14 11.10
N VAL A 87 -3.54 -16.14 11.02
CA VAL A 87 -3.52 -17.12 9.91
C VAL A 87 -3.78 -16.42 8.59
N VAL A 88 -4.79 -15.54 8.52
CA VAL A 88 -5.10 -14.79 7.30
C VAL A 88 -3.97 -13.83 6.93
N VAL A 89 -3.37 -13.13 7.89
CA VAL A 89 -2.19 -12.28 7.65
C VAL A 89 -1.01 -13.10 7.12
N GLY A 90 -0.76 -14.29 7.68
CA GLY A 90 0.28 -15.20 7.20
C GLY A 90 0.03 -15.67 5.76
N LEU A 91 -1.20 -16.05 5.45
CA LEU A 91 -1.60 -16.45 4.10
C LEU A 91 -1.50 -15.29 3.10
N ALA A 92 -1.95 -14.08 3.49
CA ALA A 92 -1.83 -12.87 2.67
C ALA A 92 -0.35 -12.53 2.42
N TYR A 93 0.50 -12.64 3.44
CA TYR A 93 1.95 -12.46 3.29
C TYR A 93 2.57 -13.45 2.31
N LEU A 94 2.26 -14.75 2.45
CA LEU A 94 2.75 -15.79 1.53
C LEU A 94 2.26 -15.57 0.11
N PHE A 95 1.00 -15.21 -0.05
CA PHE A 95 0.41 -14.85 -1.35
C PHE A 95 1.15 -13.67 -1.99
N CYS A 96 1.30 -12.56 -1.28
CA CYS A 96 2.01 -11.37 -1.77
C CYS A 96 3.49 -11.69 -2.10
N ARG A 97 4.16 -12.50 -1.26
CA ARG A 97 5.52 -12.95 -1.51
C ARG A 97 5.61 -13.73 -2.81
N ASN A 98 4.71 -14.69 -3.03
CA ASN A 98 4.68 -15.50 -4.24
C ASN A 98 4.39 -14.64 -5.49
N VAL A 99 3.43 -13.72 -5.40
CA VAL A 99 3.14 -12.76 -6.48
C VAL A 99 4.38 -11.93 -6.82
N LEU A 100 5.07 -11.38 -5.82
CA LEU A 100 6.26 -10.56 -6.04
C LEU A 100 7.47 -11.36 -6.57
N GLN A 101 7.56 -12.64 -6.29
CA GLN A 101 8.60 -13.52 -6.82
C GLN A 101 8.30 -14.04 -8.24
N SER A 102 7.06 -13.91 -8.71
CA SER A 102 6.62 -14.32 -10.04
C SER A 102 7.23 -13.45 -11.15
N ARG A 103 7.03 -13.84 -12.42
CA ARG A 103 7.42 -13.02 -13.58
C ARG A 103 6.73 -11.65 -13.55
N THR A 104 5.44 -11.64 -13.28
CA THR A 104 4.63 -10.41 -13.13
C THR A 104 5.15 -9.53 -11.99
N GLY A 105 5.51 -10.11 -10.85
CA GLY A 105 6.04 -9.38 -9.71
C GLY A 105 7.41 -8.73 -9.98
N ARG A 106 8.25 -9.36 -10.81
CA ARG A 106 9.50 -8.73 -11.26
C ARG A 106 9.23 -7.52 -12.16
N ALA A 107 8.26 -7.63 -13.07
CA ALA A 107 7.83 -6.50 -13.89
C ALA A 107 7.20 -5.39 -13.02
N MET A 108 6.39 -5.72 -12.01
CA MET A 108 5.84 -4.75 -11.06
C MET A 108 6.93 -3.97 -10.31
N ARG A 109 8.03 -4.63 -9.93
CA ARG A 109 9.19 -3.93 -9.35
C ARG A 109 9.88 -3.00 -10.34
N GLY A 110 9.83 -3.31 -11.62
CA GLY A 110 10.33 -2.46 -12.71
C GLY A 110 9.59 -1.13 -12.85
N LEU A 111 8.33 -1.01 -12.36
CA LEU A 111 7.59 0.26 -12.34
C LEU A 111 8.34 1.38 -11.59
N ARG A 112 9.21 1.05 -10.65
CA ARG A 112 10.07 2.02 -9.96
C ARG A 112 11.08 2.70 -10.90
N GLY A 113 11.52 2.01 -11.96
CA GLY A 113 12.43 2.54 -12.98
C GLY A 113 11.75 3.46 -13.99
N GLY A 114 10.43 3.59 -13.91
CA GLY A 114 9.62 4.42 -14.79
C GLY A 114 8.90 3.64 -15.89
N ASN A 115 7.83 4.24 -16.38
CA ASN A 115 6.96 3.62 -17.39
C ASN A 115 7.68 3.39 -18.73
N ILE A 116 8.60 4.30 -19.11
CA ILE A 116 9.33 4.24 -20.39
C ILE A 116 10.27 3.02 -20.39
N LEU A 117 11.05 2.84 -19.32
CA LEU A 117 11.95 1.70 -19.18
C LEU A 117 11.18 0.38 -19.22
N LEU A 118 10.02 0.34 -18.59
CA LEU A 118 9.22 -0.88 -18.55
C LEU A 118 8.62 -1.21 -19.92
N ALA A 119 8.15 -0.18 -20.65
CA ALA A 119 7.63 -0.34 -22.01
C ALA A 119 8.72 -0.79 -22.99
N SER A 120 9.98 -0.34 -22.84
CA SER A 120 11.09 -0.74 -23.70
C SER A 120 11.46 -2.23 -23.60
N VAL A 121 11.12 -2.89 -22.47
CA VAL A 121 11.27 -4.33 -22.32
C VAL A 121 9.98 -5.11 -22.61
N GLY A 122 9.00 -4.47 -23.27
CA GLY A 122 7.77 -5.12 -23.74
C GLY A 122 6.70 -5.34 -22.67
N ALA A 123 6.82 -4.77 -21.48
CA ALA A 123 5.80 -4.86 -20.44
C ALA A 123 4.86 -3.65 -20.48
N ASP A 124 3.55 -3.90 -20.38
CA ASP A 124 2.52 -2.85 -20.33
C ASP A 124 2.38 -2.27 -18.92
N PRO A 125 2.79 -1.00 -18.69
CA PRO A 125 2.72 -0.38 -17.37
C PRO A 125 1.28 -0.24 -16.85
N LEU A 126 0.31 -0.03 -17.74
CA LEU A 126 -1.08 0.17 -17.35
C LEU A 126 -1.68 -1.12 -16.80
N ARG A 127 -1.46 -2.25 -17.48
CA ARG A 127 -1.91 -3.57 -17.03
C ARG A 127 -1.29 -3.95 -15.68
N LEU A 128 0.00 -3.64 -15.49
CA LEU A 128 0.68 -3.94 -14.22
C LEU A 128 0.14 -3.08 -13.08
N LYS A 129 -0.11 -1.80 -13.30
CA LYS A 129 -0.75 -0.91 -12.31
C LYS A 129 -2.16 -1.38 -11.98
N MET A 130 -2.95 -1.77 -12.98
CA MET A 130 -4.29 -2.31 -12.80
C MET A 130 -4.26 -3.58 -11.94
N THR A 131 -3.37 -4.52 -12.24
CA THR A 131 -3.22 -5.75 -11.47
C THR A 131 -2.86 -5.46 -10.00
N LEU A 132 -1.91 -4.54 -9.77
CA LEU A 132 -1.56 -4.11 -8.40
C LEU A 132 -2.73 -3.47 -7.68
N PHE A 133 -3.49 -2.61 -8.36
CA PHE A 133 -4.63 -1.90 -7.80
C PHE A 133 -5.74 -2.86 -7.38
N VAL A 134 -6.08 -3.82 -8.26
CA VAL A 134 -7.08 -4.86 -7.96
C VAL A 134 -6.62 -5.78 -6.82
N LEU A 135 -5.37 -6.23 -6.83
CA LEU A 135 -4.83 -7.06 -5.74
C LEU A 135 -4.87 -6.32 -4.40
N ALA A 136 -4.49 -5.05 -4.37
CA ALA A 136 -4.57 -4.22 -3.16
C ALA A 136 -6.01 -4.06 -2.67
N ALA A 137 -6.97 -3.84 -3.58
CA ALA A 137 -8.38 -3.73 -3.24
C ALA A 137 -8.95 -5.06 -2.68
N MET A 138 -8.57 -6.20 -3.25
CA MET A 138 -8.98 -7.51 -2.73
C MET A 138 -8.44 -7.75 -1.31
N LEU A 139 -7.18 -7.39 -1.06
CA LEU A 139 -6.61 -7.48 0.30
C LEU A 139 -7.32 -6.53 1.27
N ALA A 140 -7.68 -5.33 0.82
CA ALA A 140 -8.47 -4.39 1.62
C ALA A 140 -9.89 -4.93 1.89
N GLY A 141 -10.53 -5.56 0.89
CA GLY A 141 -11.82 -6.24 1.07
C GLY A 141 -11.77 -7.37 2.08
N LEU A 142 -10.69 -8.18 2.05
CA LEU A 142 -10.43 -9.22 3.03
C LEU A 142 -10.26 -8.64 4.45
N ALA A 143 -9.50 -7.56 4.58
CA ALA A 143 -9.32 -6.86 5.85
C ALA A 143 -10.63 -6.26 6.37
N GLY A 144 -11.45 -5.67 5.48
CA GLY A 144 -12.78 -5.14 5.82
C GLY A 144 -13.74 -6.23 6.28
N TRP A 145 -13.72 -7.41 5.65
CA TRP A 145 -14.49 -8.56 6.09
C TRP A 145 -14.07 -9.03 7.49
N LEU A 146 -12.76 -9.16 7.76
CA LEU A 146 -12.25 -9.48 9.10
C LEU A 146 -12.68 -8.44 10.14
N TYR A 147 -12.56 -7.15 9.80
CA TYR A 147 -12.96 -6.04 10.66
C TYR A 147 -14.44 -6.12 11.03
N ALA A 148 -15.31 -6.35 10.04
CA ALA A 148 -16.75 -6.45 10.24
C ALA A 148 -17.13 -7.58 11.20
N HIS A 149 -16.55 -8.76 11.01
CA HIS A 149 -16.84 -9.93 11.84
C HIS A 149 -16.18 -9.86 13.24
N ASN A 150 -15.02 -9.19 13.36
CA ASN A 150 -14.37 -8.98 14.66
C ASN A 150 -15.17 -8.00 15.53
N ASN A 151 -15.55 -6.85 14.97
CA ASN A 151 -16.27 -5.82 15.72
C ASN A 151 -17.79 -6.07 15.78
N ARG A 152 -18.32 -6.94 14.92
CA ARG A 152 -19.76 -7.19 14.72
C ARG A 152 -20.59 -5.93 14.44
N PHE A 153 -19.90 -4.90 14.05
CA PHE A 153 -20.42 -3.58 13.74
C PHE A 153 -19.57 -2.94 12.66
N VAL A 154 -20.19 -2.33 11.67
CA VAL A 154 -19.52 -1.57 10.62
C VAL A 154 -20.25 -0.26 10.41
N SER A 155 -19.50 0.83 10.43
CA SER A 155 -19.96 2.17 10.01
C SER A 155 -18.98 2.76 9.01
N PRO A 156 -19.36 3.77 8.22
CA PRO A 156 -18.45 4.43 7.28
C PRO A 156 -17.31 5.20 7.93
N ALA A 157 -17.48 5.66 9.18
CA ALA A 157 -16.55 6.56 9.86
C ALA A 157 -15.08 6.08 9.94
N PRO A 158 -14.77 4.80 10.23
CA PRO A 158 -13.38 4.31 10.28
C PRO A 158 -12.69 4.21 8.92
N PHE A 159 -13.41 4.40 7.82
CA PHE A 159 -12.90 4.23 6.45
C PHE A 159 -12.78 5.56 5.71
N ASP A 160 -12.55 6.64 6.43
CA ASP A 160 -12.37 7.99 5.90
C ASP A 160 -10.96 8.21 5.29
N VAL A 161 -10.73 9.40 4.75
CA VAL A 161 -9.44 9.80 4.18
C VAL A 161 -8.34 9.82 5.24
N ARG A 162 -8.68 10.14 6.50
CA ARG A 162 -7.72 10.16 7.61
C ARG A 162 -7.14 8.77 7.86
N ALA A 163 -7.99 7.73 7.85
CA ALA A 163 -7.55 6.34 7.96
C ALA A 163 -6.63 5.95 6.79
N SER A 164 -6.96 6.38 5.57
CA SER A 164 -6.12 6.13 4.39
C SER A 164 -4.72 6.73 4.53
N ILE A 165 -4.62 7.95 5.07
CA ILE A 165 -3.34 8.60 5.37
C ILE A 165 -2.59 7.81 6.46
N GLU A 166 -3.27 7.35 7.51
CA GLU A 166 -2.67 6.54 8.57
C GLU A 166 -2.08 5.24 8.02
N TYR A 167 -2.79 4.53 7.14
CA TYR A 167 -2.25 3.33 6.47
C TYR A 167 -1.04 3.63 5.58
N LEU A 168 -1.05 4.77 4.88
CA LEU A 168 0.12 5.22 4.12
C LEU A 168 1.32 5.45 5.03
N LEU A 169 1.11 6.12 6.18
CA LEU A 169 2.14 6.35 7.17
C LEU A 169 2.69 5.03 7.73
N MET A 170 1.84 4.04 8.03
CA MET A 170 2.25 2.70 8.45
C MET A 170 3.16 2.03 7.40
N ALA A 171 2.78 2.12 6.12
CA ALA A 171 3.58 1.53 5.04
C ALA A 171 4.95 2.22 4.87
N VAL A 172 5.00 3.55 5.01
CA VAL A 172 6.25 4.34 4.91
C VAL A 172 7.14 4.09 6.11
N ALA A 173 6.59 4.09 7.34
CA ALA A 173 7.32 3.81 8.57
C ALA A 173 7.94 2.41 8.57
N GLY A 174 7.22 1.43 8.04
CA GLY A 174 7.72 0.06 7.90
C GLY A 174 8.86 -0.09 6.91
N GLY A 175 8.90 0.74 5.89
CA GLY A 175 9.90 0.72 4.82
C GLY A 175 9.34 0.28 3.47
N VAL A 176 9.21 1.24 2.58
CA VAL A 176 8.66 1.05 1.23
C VAL A 176 9.47 -0.02 0.46
N GLY A 177 8.79 -1.07 0.06
CA GLY A 177 9.36 -2.14 -0.77
C GLY A 177 9.64 -3.45 -0.04
N HIS A 178 9.35 -3.54 1.23
CA HIS A 178 9.51 -4.75 2.02
C HIS A 178 8.16 -5.20 2.59
N LEU A 179 7.74 -6.43 2.28
CA LEU A 179 6.47 -6.97 2.77
C LEU A 179 6.41 -7.03 4.30
N LEU A 180 7.48 -7.49 4.94
CA LEU A 180 7.58 -7.49 6.40
C LEU A 180 7.55 -6.07 6.97
N GLY A 181 8.04 -5.09 6.20
CA GLY A 181 7.96 -3.69 6.58
C GLY A 181 6.52 -3.22 6.82
N ALA A 182 5.57 -3.65 6.01
CA ALA A 182 4.16 -3.27 6.20
C ALA A 182 3.62 -3.74 7.57
N ILE A 183 3.93 -4.97 7.98
CA ILE A 183 3.51 -5.53 9.27
C ILE A 183 4.20 -4.79 10.42
N LEU A 184 5.53 -4.60 10.32
CA LEU A 184 6.30 -3.89 11.35
C LEU A 184 5.89 -2.42 11.47
N GLY A 185 5.61 -1.76 10.34
CA GLY A 185 5.15 -0.38 10.32
C GLY A 185 3.77 -0.22 10.96
N ALA A 186 2.83 -1.12 10.65
CA ALA A 186 1.52 -1.14 11.30
C ALA A 186 1.65 -1.35 12.81
N ALA A 187 2.41 -2.35 13.25
CA ALA A 187 2.65 -2.61 14.67
C ALA A 187 3.28 -1.40 15.37
N MET A 188 4.31 -0.79 14.77
CA MET A 188 4.99 0.36 15.35
C MET A 188 4.08 1.59 15.47
N VAL A 189 3.34 1.93 14.40
CA VAL A 189 2.44 3.10 14.41
C VAL A 189 1.33 2.91 15.44
N LEU A 190 0.76 1.69 15.55
CA LEU A 190 -0.24 1.38 16.57
C LEU A 190 0.34 1.46 17.98
N LEU A 191 1.53 0.89 18.22
CA LEU A 191 2.19 0.99 19.53
C LEU A 191 2.48 2.44 19.90
N MET A 192 2.99 3.23 18.95
CA MET A 192 3.27 4.65 19.17
C MET A 192 1.99 5.43 19.50
N LYS A 193 0.90 5.17 18.77
CA LYS A 193 -0.40 5.79 18.99
C LYS A 193 -0.96 5.44 20.37
N ASN A 194 -0.97 4.17 20.74
CA ASN A 194 -1.43 3.72 22.06
C ASN A 194 -0.57 4.31 23.19
N THR A 195 0.75 4.32 23.03
CA THR A 195 1.65 4.92 24.03
C THR A 195 1.39 6.42 24.22
N VAL A 196 1.13 7.15 23.11
CA VAL A 196 0.79 8.57 23.20
C VAL A 196 -0.57 8.76 23.88
N GLN A 197 -1.56 7.92 23.56
CA GLN A 197 -2.89 7.98 24.18
C GLN A 197 -2.86 7.66 25.67
N ASP A 198 -2.00 6.76 26.11
CA ASP A 198 -1.87 6.38 27.53
C ASP A 198 -1.07 7.41 28.34
N LEU A 199 -0.02 8.00 27.76
CA LEU A 199 0.89 8.91 28.46
C LEU A 199 0.38 10.37 28.49
N LEU A 200 -0.28 10.80 27.42
CA LEU A 200 -0.66 12.22 27.26
C LEU A 200 -1.66 12.70 28.32
N PRO A 201 -2.69 11.93 28.76
CA PRO A 201 -3.59 12.31 29.83
C PRO A 201 -2.89 12.48 31.18
N LEU A 202 -1.74 11.79 31.40
CA LEU A 202 -0.95 11.92 32.62
C LEU A 202 -0.17 13.25 32.67
N LEU A 203 0.11 13.85 31.52
CA LEU A 203 0.89 15.07 31.39
C LEU A 203 0.03 16.32 31.25
N THR A 204 -1.18 16.21 30.67
CA THR A 204 -2.06 17.35 30.39
C THR A 204 -3.53 16.98 30.54
N THR A 205 -4.31 17.88 31.14
CA THR A 205 -5.78 17.76 31.23
C THR A 205 -6.48 17.93 29.86
N ARG A 206 -5.77 18.43 28.84
CA ARG A 206 -6.25 18.63 27.46
C ARG A 206 -5.63 17.64 26.47
N GLY A 207 -5.34 16.42 26.92
CA GLY A 207 -4.59 15.38 26.17
C GLY A 207 -5.06 15.15 24.75
N GLY A 208 -6.37 15.04 24.51
CA GLY A 208 -6.92 14.68 23.20
C GLY A 208 -6.67 15.68 22.07
N GLN A 209 -6.47 16.98 22.40
CA GLN A 209 -6.17 18.00 21.38
C GLN A 209 -4.70 17.98 20.94
N PHE A 210 -3.80 17.55 21.83
CA PHE A 210 -2.35 17.49 21.57
C PHE A 210 -1.89 16.14 21.01
N GLU A 211 -2.72 15.09 21.11
CA GLU A 211 -2.39 13.75 20.64
C GLU A 211 -1.91 13.75 19.18
N ALA A 212 -2.67 14.40 18.29
CA ALA A 212 -2.33 14.45 16.86
C ALA A 212 -1.00 15.18 16.60
N VAL A 213 -0.71 16.25 17.36
CA VAL A 213 0.53 17.03 17.24
C VAL A 213 1.73 16.21 17.71
N VAL A 214 1.62 15.59 18.89
CA VAL A 214 2.68 14.74 19.45
C VAL A 214 2.96 13.55 18.54
N PHE A 215 1.90 12.89 18.05
CA PHE A 215 2.02 11.80 17.10
C PHE A 215 2.73 12.26 15.82
N ALA A 216 2.35 13.41 15.24
CA ALA A 216 2.97 13.94 14.03
C ALA A 216 4.46 14.24 14.24
N LEU A 217 4.84 14.85 15.36
CA LEU A 217 6.23 15.14 15.69
C LEU A 217 7.06 13.88 15.86
N LEU A 218 6.54 12.88 16.60
CA LEU A 218 7.20 11.59 16.76
C LEU A 218 7.36 10.87 15.41
N PHE A 219 6.35 10.96 14.55
CA PHE A 219 6.40 10.35 13.24
C PHE A 219 7.43 11.04 12.33
N ILE A 220 7.52 12.37 12.33
CA ILE A 220 8.54 13.13 11.60
C ILE A 220 9.93 12.76 12.11
N ALA A 221 10.13 12.70 13.43
CA ALA A 221 11.40 12.28 14.03
C ALA A 221 11.78 10.86 13.60
N LEU A 222 10.82 9.95 13.57
CA LEU A 222 11.04 8.58 13.07
C LEU A 222 11.49 8.58 11.62
N LEU A 223 10.80 9.28 10.73
CA LEU A 223 11.16 9.33 9.31
C LEU A 223 12.52 9.99 9.09
N HIS A 224 12.86 10.99 9.89
CA HIS A 224 14.16 11.65 9.83
C HIS A 224 15.31 10.70 10.19
N HIS A 225 15.13 9.90 11.25
CA HIS A 225 16.14 8.93 11.70
C HIS A 225 16.19 7.66 10.84
N ALA A 226 15.02 7.18 10.40
CA ALA A 226 14.85 5.92 9.66
C ALA A 226 14.47 6.19 8.19
N ARG A 227 15.38 6.81 7.42
CA ARG A 227 15.14 7.12 5.99
C ARG A 227 14.76 5.92 5.12
N GLY A 228 15.08 4.70 5.52
CA GLY A 228 14.70 3.45 4.86
C GLY A 228 13.52 2.74 5.54
N GLY A 229 12.85 3.39 6.50
CA GLY A 229 11.87 2.77 7.40
C GLY A 229 12.51 1.78 8.37
N LEU A 230 11.68 1.17 9.23
CA LEU A 230 12.13 0.16 10.20
C LEU A 230 12.89 -0.99 9.56
N MET A 231 12.41 -1.46 8.41
CA MET A 231 13.06 -2.57 7.71
C MET A 231 14.46 -2.20 7.23
N GLY A 232 14.69 -0.93 6.86
CA GLY A 232 16.02 -0.42 6.52
C GLY A 232 16.99 -0.48 7.71
N LEU A 233 16.51 -0.21 8.93
CA LEU A 233 17.29 -0.32 10.16
C LEU A 233 17.60 -1.79 10.51
N VAL A 234 16.61 -2.66 10.39
CA VAL A 234 16.77 -4.10 10.62
C VAL A 234 17.76 -4.70 9.64
N MET A 235 17.69 -4.36 8.35
CA MET A 235 18.59 -4.87 7.32
C MET A 235 20.02 -4.35 7.46
N LYS A 236 20.24 -3.17 8.05
CA LYS A 236 21.61 -2.71 8.37
C LYS A 236 22.30 -3.58 9.42
N ARG A 237 21.53 -4.18 10.34
CA ARG A 237 22.05 -5.11 11.37
C ARG A 237 22.15 -6.56 10.89
N TRP A 238 21.42 -6.93 9.83
CA TRP A 238 21.48 -8.27 9.25
C TRP A 238 22.43 -8.23 8.05
N PRO A 239 23.51 -9.00 8.05
CA PRO A 239 24.41 -9.02 6.91
C PRO A 239 23.66 -9.51 5.67
N THR A 240 23.38 -8.59 4.78
CA THR A 240 22.89 -8.94 3.43
C THR A 240 23.99 -9.79 2.79
N ARG A 241 23.62 -10.94 2.22
CA ARG A 241 24.54 -11.72 1.40
C ARG A 241 25.22 -10.76 0.43
N SER A 242 26.50 -10.59 0.59
CA SER A 242 27.34 -9.81 -0.34
C SER A 242 27.05 -10.30 -1.75
N ALA A 243 26.92 -9.38 -2.69
CA ALA A 243 26.89 -9.77 -4.10
C ALA A 243 28.08 -10.70 -4.35
N PRO A 244 27.92 -11.78 -5.13
CA PRO A 244 29.03 -12.66 -5.43
C PRO A 244 30.21 -11.81 -5.92
N PRO A 245 31.43 -12.07 -5.42
CA PRO A 245 32.60 -11.31 -5.83
C PRO A 245 32.67 -11.29 -7.35
N ARG A 246 32.84 -10.10 -7.92
CA ARG A 246 33.07 -9.97 -9.36
C ARG A 246 34.23 -10.92 -9.72
N PRO A 247 34.10 -11.75 -10.77
CA PRO A 247 35.21 -12.61 -11.18
C PRO A 247 36.42 -11.73 -11.43
N VAL A 248 37.47 -11.97 -10.66
CA VAL A 248 38.70 -11.17 -10.69
C VAL A 248 39.41 -11.25 -12.05
N ASN A 249 39.09 -12.28 -12.83
CA ASN A 249 39.68 -12.57 -14.13
C ASN A 249 38.75 -12.33 -15.33
N ALA A 250 37.73 -11.46 -15.18
CA ALA A 250 36.97 -11.07 -16.36
C ALA A 250 37.88 -10.26 -17.30
N PRO A 251 38.07 -10.70 -18.57
CA PRO A 251 38.86 -9.94 -19.52
C PRO A 251 38.30 -8.52 -19.63
N ALA A 252 39.15 -7.51 -19.51
CA ALA A 252 38.73 -6.14 -19.64
C ALA A 252 38.12 -5.95 -21.05
N LEU A 253 36.90 -5.39 -21.10
CA LEU A 253 36.30 -5.03 -22.37
C LEU A 253 37.26 -4.12 -23.15
N ALA A 254 37.50 -4.45 -24.43
CA ALA A 254 38.32 -3.63 -25.29
C ALA A 254 37.82 -2.18 -25.25
N ARG A 255 38.67 -1.27 -24.78
CA ARG A 255 38.31 0.15 -24.77
C ARG A 255 38.11 0.62 -26.22
N ARG A 256 36.97 1.14 -26.54
CA ARG A 256 36.79 1.87 -27.79
C ARG A 256 37.82 3.00 -27.82
N PRO A 257 38.54 3.19 -28.94
CA PRO A 257 39.43 4.33 -29.07
C PRO A 257 38.64 5.61 -28.83
N THR A 258 39.12 6.42 -27.93
CA THR A 258 38.56 7.76 -27.70
C THR A 258 38.76 8.59 -28.95
N PRO A 259 37.70 9.28 -29.49
CA PRO A 259 37.87 10.18 -30.63
C PRO A 259 38.97 11.21 -30.33
N ALA A 260 39.77 11.55 -31.35
CA ALA A 260 40.81 12.56 -31.21
C ALA A 260 40.24 13.89 -30.71
N ARG A 261 40.99 14.63 -29.90
CA ARG A 261 40.57 15.96 -29.44
C ARG A 261 40.23 16.86 -30.66
N GLY A 262 39.02 17.43 -30.63
CA GLY A 262 38.50 18.27 -31.74
C GLY A 262 37.58 17.54 -32.73
N THR A 263 37.44 16.21 -32.66
CA THR A 263 36.47 15.47 -33.47
C THR A 263 35.07 15.79 -33.01
N ARG A 264 34.18 16.18 -33.91
CA ARG A 264 32.77 16.42 -33.60
C ARG A 264 32.09 15.07 -33.33
N VAL A 265 31.89 14.72 -32.05
CA VAL A 265 31.32 13.45 -31.62
C VAL A 265 29.78 13.41 -31.73
N LEU A 266 29.17 14.59 -31.61
CA LEU A 266 27.71 14.75 -31.74
C LEU A 266 27.43 16.12 -32.41
N ALA A 267 26.59 16.14 -33.44
CA ALA A 267 26.02 17.34 -33.99
C ALA A 267 24.50 17.23 -33.92
N VAL A 268 23.88 18.13 -33.20
CA VAL A 268 22.43 18.20 -33.07
C VAL A 268 21.95 19.43 -33.81
N GLN A 269 21.11 19.20 -34.84
CA GLN A 269 20.50 20.28 -35.64
C GLN A 269 18.97 20.15 -35.50
N GLY A 270 18.29 21.28 -35.26
CA GLY A 270 16.84 21.30 -35.19
C GLY A 270 16.23 20.46 -34.05
N ALA A 271 16.93 20.33 -32.90
CA ALA A 271 16.38 19.64 -31.76
C ALA A 271 15.14 20.36 -31.24
N VAL A 272 14.02 19.67 -31.18
CA VAL A 272 12.77 20.21 -30.67
C VAL A 272 12.27 19.33 -29.51
N LYS A 273 12.06 19.94 -28.34
CA LYS A 273 11.41 19.31 -27.23
C LYS A 273 10.06 19.97 -26.98
N ARG A 274 8.99 19.19 -27.11
CA ARG A 274 7.62 19.64 -26.81
C ARG A 274 7.12 19.08 -25.49
N PHE A 275 6.53 19.95 -24.68
CA PHE A 275 5.85 19.59 -23.41
C PHE A 275 4.36 19.96 -23.62
N GLY A 276 3.56 19.02 -24.15
CA GLY A 276 2.19 19.33 -24.56
C GLY A 276 2.14 20.43 -25.63
N GLY A 277 1.54 21.55 -25.32
CA GLY A 277 1.46 22.72 -26.24
C GLY A 277 2.67 23.65 -26.21
N LEU A 278 3.64 23.44 -25.28
CA LEU A 278 4.82 24.30 -25.16
C LEU A 278 6.01 23.69 -25.91
N VAL A 279 6.62 24.48 -26.80
CA VAL A 279 7.89 24.15 -27.44
C VAL A 279 9.01 24.80 -26.64
N ALA A 280 9.90 23.99 -26.08
CA ALA A 280 10.96 24.48 -25.19
C ALA A 280 12.30 24.73 -25.90
N VAL A 281 12.53 24.11 -27.07
CA VAL A 281 13.71 24.30 -27.92
C VAL A 281 13.24 24.29 -29.38
#